data_a99bb456f03b239b3297d2ccf98d72e4
#
_entry.id   a99bb456f03b239b3297d2ccf98d72e4
#
_cell.length_a   1.000
_cell.length_b   1.000
_cell.length_c   1.000
_cell.angle_alpha   90.00
_cell.angle_beta   90.00
_cell.angle_gamma   90.00
#
_symmetry.space_group_name_H-M   'P 1'
#
loop_
_entity.id
_entity.type
_entity.pdbx_description
1 polymer ?
#
loop_
_entity_poly.entity_id
_entity_poly.type
_entity_poly.pdbx_seq_one_letter_code
_entity_poly.pdbx_strand_id
1 'polypeptide(L)' 'MLENQTIEFYIETKFQDRMYLKNPRDFWIYCLTGCKTITDYHRSVLEDAGVKFIQTFKDN' A
#
# COMPACT_ATOMS: atom_id res chain seq x y z
N MET A 1 -13.17 2.46 11.97
CA MET A 1 -13.33 2.67 10.56
C MET A 1 -12.26 2.00 9.74
N LEU A 2 -11.01 2.44 9.82
CA LEU A 2 -9.93 1.76 9.09
C LEU A 2 -9.15 0.77 9.95
N GLU A 3 -9.48 0.67 11.24
CA GLU A 3 -8.69 -0.12 12.20
C GLU A 3 -8.64 -1.60 11.89
N ASN A 4 -9.59 -2.12 11.14
CA ASN A 4 -9.63 -3.54 10.84
C ASN A 4 -9.16 -3.85 9.41
N GLN A 5 -8.59 -2.85 8.73
CA GLN A 5 -8.10 -3.06 7.37
C GLN A 5 -6.68 -3.61 7.41
N THR A 6 -6.45 -4.65 6.64
CA THR A 6 -5.12 -5.21 6.45
C THR A 6 -4.80 -5.11 4.97
N ILE A 7 -3.71 -4.43 4.64
CA ILE A 7 -3.32 -4.16 3.27
C ILE A 7 -2.02 -4.89 2.98
N GLU A 8 -2.03 -5.73 1.96
CA GLU A 8 -0.84 -6.41 1.50
C GLU A 8 -0.18 -5.59 0.39
N PHE A 9 1.13 -5.45 0.48
CA PHE A 9 1.88 -4.72 -0.52
C PHE A 9 3.16 -5.49 -0.85
N TYR A 10 3.76 -5.15 -1.98
CA TYR A 10 5.06 -5.70 -2.37
C TYR A 10 5.94 -4.56 -2.87
N ILE A 11 7.24 -4.79 -2.84
CA ILE A 11 8.21 -3.79 -3.26
C ILE A 11 8.84 -4.23 -4.57
N GLU A 12 8.84 -3.34 -5.56
CA GLU A 12 9.59 -3.55 -6.79
C GLU A 12 10.75 -2.56 -6.82
N THR A 13 11.93 -3.08 -7.14
CA THR A 13 13.13 -2.27 -7.28
C THR A 13 13.55 -2.27 -8.74
N LYS A 14 13.47 -1.12 -9.39
CA LYS A 14 13.99 -0.91 -10.74
C LYS A 14 15.06 0.15 -10.68
N PHE A 15 14.66 1.41 -10.54
CA PHE A 15 15.59 2.50 -10.30
C PHE A 15 15.62 2.86 -8.83
N GLN A 16 14.49 2.67 -8.15
CA GLN A 16 14.35 2.90 -6.73
C GLN A 16 13.24 1.99 -6.20
N ASP A 17 13.23 1.76 -4.90
CA ASP A 17 12.22 0.93 -4.28
C ASP A 17 10.87 1.64 -4.32
N ARG A 18 9.84 0.92 -4.79
CA ARG A 18 8.47 1.42 -4.81
C ARG A 18 7.53 0.38 -4.28
N MET A 19 6.58 0.82 -3.48
CA MET A 19 5.58 -0.06 -2.87
C MET A 19 4.32 -0.08 -3.74
N TYR A 20 3.83 -1.29 -4.02
CA TYR A 20 2.61 -1.49 -4.80
C TYR A 20 1.63 -2.33 -4.01
N LEU A 21 0.34 -2.06 -4.22
CA LEU A 21 -0.72 -2.86 -3.60
C LEU A 21 -0.84 -4.19 -4.33
N LYS A 22 -0.90 -5.28 -3.55
CA LYS A 22 -0.97 -6.62 -4.13
C LYS A 22 -2.38 -6.97 -4.60
N ASN A 23 -3.41 -6.59 -3.85
CA ASN A 23 -4.78 -6.98 -4.13
C ASN A 23 -5.57 -5.87 -4.79
N PRO A 24 -6.26 -6.15 -5.92
CA PRO A 24 -7.07 -5.12 -6.58
C PRO A 24 -8.13 -4.50 -5.68
N ARG A 25 -8.64 -5.24 -4.69
CA ARG A 25 -9.65 -4.71 -3.76
C ARG A 25 -9.13 -3.53 -2.96
N ASP A 26 -7.81 -3.38 -2.86
CA ASP A 26 -7.19 -2.31 -2.10
C ASP A 26 -6.84 -1.11 -2.96
N PHE A 27 -7.11 -1.16 -4.27
CA PHE A 27 -6.76 -0.09 -5.19
C PHE A 27 -7.52 1.22 -4.90
N TRP A 28 -8.52 1.17 -3.99
CA TRP A 28 -9.18 2.40 -3.55
C TRP A 28 -8.17 3.39 -2.96
N ILE A 29 -7.06 2.87 -2.41
CA ILE A 29 -6.01 3.72 -1.86
C ILE A 29 -5.34 4.54 -2.98
N TYR A 30 -5.12 3.93 -4.14
CA TYR A 30 -4.59 4.66 -5.30
C TYR A 30 -5.53 5.78 -5.73
N CYS A 31 -6.83 5.51 -5.70
CA CYS A 31 -7.82 6.53 -6.05
C CYS A 31 -7.85 7.65 -5.01
N LEU A 32 -7.74 7.29 -3.74
CA LEU A 32 -7.78 8.26 -2.65
C LEU A 32 -6.58 9.20 -2.67
N THR A 33 -5.40 8.65 -2.92
CA THR A 33 -4.16 9.41 -2.88
C THR A 33 -3.80 10.07 -4.20
N GLY A 34 -4.41 9.61 -5.29
CA GLY A 34 -4.08 10.08 -6.63
C GLY A 34 -2.72 9.58 -7.13
N CYS A 35 -2.13 8.62 -6.45
CA CYS A 35 -0.82 8.08 -6.79
C CYS A 35 -0.95 6.64 -7.30
N LYS A 36 0.02 6.22 -8.10
CA LYS A 36 0.05 4.86 -8.65
C LYS A 36 0.88 3.90 -7.79
N THR A 37 1.49 4.43 -6.72
CA THR A 37 2.30 3.65 -5.79
C THR A 37 1.98 4.14 -4.38
N ILE A 38 2.41 3.36 -3.39
CA ILE A 38 2.28 3.78 -1.99
C ILE A 38 3.54 4.55 -1.61
N THR A 39 3.38 5.79 -1.14
CA THR A 39 4.50 6.57 -0.64
C THR A 39 4.63 6.35 0.87
N ASP A 40 5.82 6.64 1.40
CA ASP A 40 6.03 6.55 2.85
C ASP A 40 5.08 7.45 3.61
N TYR A 41 4.81 8.63 3.06
CA TYR A 41 3.89 9.57 3.68
C TYR A 41 2.47 8.98 3.77
N HIS A 42 1.96 8.45 2.66
CA HIS A 42 0.61 7.89 2.63
C HIS A 42 0.49 6.66 3.51
N ARG A 43 1.53 5.83 3.52
CA ARG A 43 1.57 4.67 4.39
C ARG A 43 1.49 5.09 5.86
N SER A 44 2.27 6.10 6.23
CA SER A 44 2.29 6.60 7.59
C SER A 44 0.93 7.13 8.02
N VAL A 45 0.28 7.91 7.15
CA VAL A 45 -1.05 8.46 7.43
C VAL A 45 -2.07 7.34 7.61
N LEU A 46 -2.04 6.33 6.76
CA LEU A 46 -2.98 5.22 6.86
C LEU A 46 -2.72 4.37 8.09
N GLU A 47 -1.46 4.16 8.45
CA GLU A 47 -1.12 3.44 9.68
C GLU A 47 -1.63 4.18 10.90
N ASP A 48 -1.52 5.50 10.90
CA ASP A 48 -2.06 6.32 11.98
C ASP A 48 -3.58 6.19 12.09
N ALA A 49 -4.24 5.92 10.97
CA ALA A 49 -5.69 5.71 10.94
C ALA A 49 -6.10 4.28 11.32
N GLY A 50 -5.13 3.41 11.60
CA GLY A 50 -5.40 2.05 12.04
C GLY A 50 -5.23 0.97 10.98
N VAL A 51 -4.81 1.32 9.77
CA VAL A 51 -4.57 0.35 8.71
C VAL A 51 -3.27 -0.40 8.98
N LYS A 52 -3.29 -1.72 8.82
CA LYS A 52 -2.09 -2.54 8.93
C LYS A 52 -1.54 -2.85 7.55
N PHE A 53 -0.24 -2.65 7.38
CA PHE A 53 0.44 -2.98 6.13
C PHE A 53 1.31 -4.21 6.34
N ILE A 54 1.17 -5.19 5.45
CA ILE A 54 1.93 -6.43 5.50
C ILE A 54 2.70 -6.55 4.21
N GLN A 55 4.01 -6.69 4.31
CA GLN A 55 4.85 -6.88 3.14
C GLN A 55 4.72 -8.31 2.62
N THR A 56 4.43 -8.43 1.34
CA THR A 56 4.38 -9.70 0.65
C THR A 56 5.32 -9.62 -0.55
N PHE A 57 5.26 -10.63 -1.40
CA PHE A 57 6.08 -10.67 -2.60
C PHE A 57 5.19 -10.76 -3.82
N LYS A 58 5.67 -10.19 -4.92
CA LYS A 58 4.95 -10.23 -6.17
C LYS A 58 4.89 -11.67 -6.68
N ASP A 59 3.68 -12.08 -7.08
CA ASP A 59 3.50 -13.39 -7.70
C ASP A 59 3.98 -13.33 -9.15
N ASN A 60 4.69 -14.37 -9.55
CA ASN A 60 5.14 -14.49 -10.92
C ASN A 60 4.20 -15.34 -11.73
#